data_39da658c95133e8b9c98431bd5f83728
#
_entry.id   39da658c95133e8b9c98431bd5f83728
#
_cell.length_a   1.000
_cell.length_b   1.000
_cell.length_c   1.000
_cell.angle_alpha   90.00
_cell.angle_beta   90.00
_cell.angle_gamma   90.00
#
_symmetry.space_group_name_H-M   'P 1'
#
loop_
_entity.id
_entity.type
_entity.pdbx_description
1 polymer ?
#
loop_
_entity_poly.entity_id
_entity_poly.type
_entity_poly.pdbx_seq_one_letter_code
_entity_poly.pdbx_strand_id
1 'polypeptide(L)' 'MASRTMTKEEEEEVRRDLAALRQEHRDLDLAIAAMIDSGKIDTIRIQRMKKRKLVLKDRSAALEDRLLPDIIA' A
#
# COMPACT_ATOMS: atom_id res chain seq x y z
N MET A 1 22.92 18.33 -5.99
CA MET A 1 22.90 17.99 -5.33
C MET A 1 22.55 17.12 -4.88
N ALA A 2 22.57 17.02 -4.58
CA ALA A 2 22.58 15.96 -4.08
C ALA A 2 21.39 15.36 -3.74
N SER A 3 21.37 14.19 -3.69
CA SER A 3 20.27 13.50 -3.36
C SER A 3 19.90 13.76 -1.97
N ARG A 4 18.72 13.88 -1.63
CA ARG A 4 18.33 14.03 -0.36
C ARG A 4 18.47 12.79 0.31
N THR A 5 19.11 12.71 1.34
CA THR A 5 19.26 11.54 2.15
C THR A 5 18.29 11.64 3.28
N MET A 6 17.50 10.62 3.47
CA MET A 6 16.61 10.56 4.60
C MET A 6 17.39 10.30 5.87
N THR A 7 16.97 10.88 6.96
CA THR A 7 17.54 10.52 8.24
C THR A 7 17.08 9.11 8.59
N LYS A 8 17.75 8.49 9.52
CA LYS A 8 17.38 7.16 9.94
C LYS A 8 15.99 7.14 10.53
N GLU A 9 15.64 8.18 11.27
CA GLU A 9 14.30 8.27 11.85
C GLU A 9 13.23 8.39 10.78
N GLU A 10 13.51 9.19 9.75
CA GLU A 10 12.58 9.31 8.64
C GLU A 10 12.40 7.99 7.91
N GLU A 11 13.49 7.29 7.72
CA GLU A 11 13.46 6.01 7.05
C GLU A 11 12.62 5.01 7.83
N GLU A 12 12.81 4.97 9.14
CA GLU A 12 12.03 4.06 9.98
C GLU A 12 10.55 4.38 9.95
N GLU A 13 10.23 5.67 9.93
CA GLU A 13 8.83 6.09 9.87
C GLU A 13 8.21 5.67 8.56
N VAL A 14 8.92 5.86 7.45
CA VAL A 14 8.41 5.45 6.15
C VAL A 14 8.21 3.94 6.12
N ARG A 15 9.12 3.17 6.69
CA ARG A 15 9.00 1.73 6.71
C ARG A 15 7.79 1.27 7.51
N ARG A 16 7.51 1.96 8.61
CA ARG A 16 6.32 1.64 9.41
C ARG A 16 5.05 1.94 8.65
N ASP A 17 5.01 3.10 7.99
CA ASP A 17 3.84 3.47 7.19
C ASP A 17 3.63 2.48 6.06
N LEU A 18 4.72 2.09 5.41
CA LEU A 18 4.64 1.14 4.33
C LEU A 18 4.10 -0.21 4.81
N ALA A 19 4.56 -0.66 5.97
CA ALA A 19 4.07 -1.93 6.51
C ALA A 19 2.58 -1.86 6.81
N ALA A 20 2.12 -0.72 7.34
CA ALA A 20 0.70 -0.54 7.64
C ALA A 20 -0.14 -0.55 6.35
N LEU A 21 0.36 0.12 5.31
CA LEU A 21 -0.36 0.15 4.04
C LEU A 21 -0.43 -1.24 3.41
N ARG A 22 0.65 -1.98 3.49
CA ARG A 22 0.67 -3.34 2.94
C ARG A 22 -0.28 -4.25 3.70
N GLN A 23 -0.36 -4.08 5.02
CA GLN A 23 -1.26 -4.89 5.82
C GLN A 23 -2.71 -4.58 5.46
N GLU A 24 -3.04 -3.31 5.34
CA GLU A 24 -4.39 -2.92 4.96
C GLU A 24 -4.76 -3.45 3.58
N HIS A 25 -3.81 -3.39 2.65
CA HIS A 25 -4.02 -3.91 1.31
C HIS A 25 -4.33 -5.41 1.35
N ARG A 26 -3.57 -6.15 2.15
CA ARG A 26 -3.79 -7.58 2.32
C ARG A 26 -5.14 -7.86 2.95
N ASP A 27 -5.51 -7.08 3.96
CA ASP A 27 -6.79 -7.28 4.63
C ASP A 27 -7.95 -7.07 3.65
N LEU A 28 -7.83 -6.08 2.77
CA LEU A 28 -8.86 -5.84 1.76
C LEU A 28 -8.95 -6.98 0.75
N ASP A 29 -7.80 -7.51 0.33
CA ASP A 29 -7.80 -8.67 -0.56
C ASP A 29 -8.52 -9.85 0.06
N LEU A 30 -8.24 -10.11 1.34
CA LEU A 30 -8.88 -11.22 2.03
C LEU A 30 -10.38 -10.99 2.20
N ALA A 31 -10.76 -9.75 2.48
CA ALA A 31 -12.18 -9.42 2.65
C ALA A 31 -12.94 -9.61 1.34
N ILE A 32 -12.35 -9.16 0.23
CA ILE A 32 -12.97 -9.33 -1.08
C ILE A 32 -13.13 -10.81 -1.41
N ALA A 33 -12.06 -11.58 -1.18
CA ALA A 33 -12.10 -13.01 -1.45
C ALA A 33 -13.17 -13.71 -0.61
N ALA A 34 -13.28 -13.31 0.66
CA ALA A 34 -14.28 -13.89 1.54
C ALA A 34 -15.70 -13.58 1.08
N MET A 35 -15.94 -12.37 0.59
CA MET A 35 -17.26 -12.00 0.07
C MET A 35 -17.61 -12.82 -1.15
N ILE A 36 -16.66 -12.99 -2.04
CA ILE A 36 -16.90 -13.78 -3.25
C ILE A 36 -17.17 -15.23 -2.89
N ASP A 37 -16.40 -15.76 -1.97
CA ASP A 37 -16.52 -17.13 -1.52
C ASP A 37 -17.85 -17.42 -0.84
N SER A 38 -18.36 -16.46 -0.09
CA SER A 38 -19.60 -16.65 0.63
C SER A 38 -20.82 -16.61 -0.28
N GLY A 39 -20.66 -16.16 -1.52
CA GLY A 39 -21.76 -16.02 -2.43
C GLY A 39 -22.61 -14.80 -2.19
N LYS A 40 -22.31 -14.04 -1.15
CA LYS A 40 -23.05 -12.81 -0.87
C LYS A 40 -22.28 -11.65 -1.48
N ILE A 41 -22.46 -11.49 -2.77
CA ILE A 41 -21.71 -10.48 -3.49
C ILE A 41 -22.41 -9.14 -3.44
N ASP A 42 -21.79 -8.19 -2.78
CA ASP A 42 -22.25 -6.81 -2.79
C ASP A 42 -21.33 -6.05 -3.73
N THR A 43 -21.81 -5.83 -4.94
CA THR A 43 -21.00 -5.24 -6.00
C THR A 43 -20.47 -3.86 -5.62
N ILE A 44 -21.30 -3.05 -4.98
CA ILE A 44 -20.90 -1.71 -4.60
C ILE A 44 -19.80 -1.76 -3.56
N ARG A 45 -19.95 -2.64 -2.58
CA ARG A 45 -18.94 -2.77 -1.54
C ARG A 45 -17.63 -3.28 -2.10
N ILE A 46 -17.70 -4.27 -3.00
CA ILE A 46 -16.49 -4.81 -3.62
C ILE A 46 -15.79 -3.74 -4.43
N GLN A 47 -16.54 -2.93 -5.16
CA GLN A 47 -15.93 -1.86 -5.95
C GLN A 47 -15.24 -0.84 -5.06
N ARG A 48 -15.85 -0.50 -3.93
CA ARG A 48 -15.22 0.42 -2.98
C ARG A 48 -13.93 -0.15 -2.43
N MET A 49 -13.95 -1.43 -2.11
CA MET A 49 -12.76 -2.08 -1.57
C MET A 49 -11.65 -2.15 -2.60
N LYS A 50 -11.99 -2.43 -3.84
CA LYS A 50 -11.01 -2.45 -4.92
C LYS A 50 -10.41 -1.07 -5.16
N LYS A 51 -11.24 -0.05 -5.08
CA LYS A 51 -10.77 1.32 -5.24
C LYS A 51 -9.81 1.68 -4.11
N ARG A 52 -10.16 1.28 -2.89
CA ARG A 52 -9.27 1.52 -1.76
C ARG A 52 -7.94 0.79 -1.95
N LYS A 53 -7.98 -0.44 -2.46
CA LYS A 53 -6.76 -1.17 -2.74
C LYS A 53 -5.84 -0.42 -3.70
N LEU A 54 -6.41 0.18 -4.73
CA LEU A 54 -5.61 0.94 -5.67
C LEU A 54 -4.94 2.13 -5.01
N VAL A 55 -5.68 2.83 -4.15
CA VAL A 55 -5.11 3.95 -3.42
C VAL A 55 -3.95 3.48 -2.54
N LEU A 56 -4.14 2.36 -1.85
CA LEU A 56 -3.10 1.83 -0.98
C LEU A 56 -1.88 1.40 -1.78
N LYS A 57 -2.11 0.81 -2.93
CA LYS A 57 -1.01 0.38 -3.79
C LYS A 57 -0.21 1.60 -4.27
N ASP A 58 -0.91 2.65 -4.67
CA ASP A 58 -0.25 3.86 -5.13
C ASP A 58 0.57 4.49 -4.01
N ARG A 59 0.02 4.56 -2.81
CA ARG A 59 0.75 5.11 -1.68
C ARG A 59 1.95 4.26 -1.32
N SER A 60 1.78 2.93 -1.37
CA SER A 60 2.90 2.03 -1.09
C SER A 60 4.02 2.24 -2.08
N ALA A 61 3.68 2.36 -3.35
CA ALA A 61 4.68 2.58 -4.38
C ALA A 61 5.43 3.89 -4.16
N ALA A 62 4.72 4.93 -3.77
CA ALA A 62 5.35 6.22 -3.50
C ALA A 62 6.31 6.13 -2.32
N LEU A 63 5.93 5.40 -1.28
CA LEU A 63 6.82 5.23 -0.14
C LEU A 63 8.02 4.35 -0.47
N GLU A 64 7.80 3.33 -1.27
CA GLU A 64 8.91 2.48 -1.70
C GLU A 64 9.93 3.28 -2.50
N ASP A 65 9.45 4.18 -3.34
CA ASP A 65 10.34 5.04 -4.11
C ASP A 65 11.21 5.89 -3.19
N ARG A 66 10.64 6.36 -2.09
CA ARG A 66 11.40 7.16 -1.15
C ARG A 66 12.50 6.37 -0.44
N LEU A 67 12.30 5.07 -0.29
CA LEU A 67 13.26 4.21 0.36
C LEU A 67 14.35 3.71 -0.58
N LEU A 68 14.11 3.75 -1.87
CA LEU A 68 15.08 3.26 -2.82
C LEU A 68 16.24 4.23 -2.93
N PRO A 69 17.46 3.72 -3.06
CA PRO A 69 18.57 4.61 -3.31
C PRO A 69 18.39 5.25 -4.68
N ASP A 70 18.98 6.39 -4.81
CA ASP A 70 18.87 7.15 -6.03
C ASP A 70 19.77 6.53 -7.08
N ILE A 71 19.41 5.38 -7.54
CA ILE A 71 20.19 4.71 -8.53
C ILE A 71 19.57 4.97 -9.87
N ILE A 72 20.34 5.58 -10.69
CA ILE A 72 19.86 5.85 -11.98
C ILE A 72 20.46 4.89 -12.92
N ALA A 73 19.68 4.14 -13.53
CA ALA A 73 20.19 3.15 -14.46
C ALA A 73 20.69 3.80 -15.73
#